data_d2c2457b62f0d95c8830ebfee394790f
#
_entry.id   d2c2457b62f0d95c8830ebfee394790f
#
_cell.length_a   1.000
_cell.length_b   1.000
_cell.length_c   1.000
_cell.angle_alpha   90.00
_cell.angle_beta   90.00
_cell.angle_gamma   90.00
#
_symmetry.space_group_name_H-M   'P 1'
#
loop_
_entity.id
_entity.type
_entity.pdbx_description
1 polymer ?
#
loop_
_entity_poly.entity_id
_entity_poly.type
_entity_poly.pdbx_seq_one_letter_code
_entity_poly.pdbx_strand_id
1 'polypeptide(L)'
;MIARKLPIVSLCFVLVLLLSIALPAQMHQHSPKDHPPSAHKLVSIKVTGTKRYKPQDVIRATGLQLGQVVHKEDLEDVVRFLGESGAFTDIFYSLEFDTDGTKLELTVRDSKKFVPVNLDNLVWFSNQELFNKLHASVPLFDGEVPVTGQMVNQISDALQALLDEEKVAGQVDARRVPDDGPIEAFTFAVTGLHITIRNIEFSGADTADLPLLVATARRLQGVEYVLPTLRAMADRNFLPVYRERSYLKAAIGDPQAHVVSTEDEHVLVDVTFPVHPGEQYKVSGLEIAGCKAVPADTLRGLIHVKAGGIANAIQLEKDLEAVRQLYGTRGYVAADVRVESRPDDSRPTVEYLIRISEGDVYRMGDLKIHGLDSKATARLESDWTLRPGDVYDSSYPGRFVEQAYKEIGDWNTSVHESVDEKDRTVDVAVRFDPRP
;
A
#
# COMPACT_ATOMS: atom_id res chain seq x y z
N MET A 1 -63.95 -27.90 -22.53
CA MET A 1 -64.20 -29.33 -22.28
C MET A 1 -62.95 -29.91 -21.67
N ILE A 2 -63.11 -30.37 -20.58
CA ILE A 2 -62.69 -31.36 -19.62
C ILE A 2 -61.81 -30.78 -18.49
N ALA A 3 -62.50 -30.60 -17.37
CA ALA A 3 -62.00 -30.43 -16.03
C ALA A 3 -61.41 -31.74 -15.48
N ARG A 4 -60.37 -31.67 -14.68
CA ARG A 4 -60.03 -32.69 -13.67
C ARG A 4 -59.37 -32.07 -12.45
N LYS A 5 -60.15 -31.91 -11.47
CA LYS A 5 -60.20 -32.19 -10.01
C LYS A 5 -58.84 -32.40 -9.30
N LEU A 6 -58.61 -31.53 -8.32
CA LEU A 6 -57.75 -31.73 -7.14
C LEU A 6 -58.29 -32.86 -6.24
N PRO A 7 -57.44 -33.46 -5.43
CA PRO A 7 -57.84 -33.94 -4.11
C PRO A 7 -57.19 -33.07 -3.00
N ILE A 8 -58.08 -32.72 -2.10
CA ILE A 8 -57.84 -32.13 -0.78
C ILE A 8 -57.18 -33.19 0.10
N VAL A 9 -55.97 -32.92 0.58
CA VAL A 9 -55.39 -33.66 1.72
C VAL A 9 -55.45 -32.78 2.94
N SER A 10 -56.31 -33.20 3.85
CA SER A 10 -56.51 -32.66 5.19
C SER A 10 -55.24 -32.82 6.02
N LEU A 11 -54.63 -31.73 6.44
CA LEU A 11 -53.55 -31.76 7.41
C LEU A 11 -54.08 -31.34 8.78
N CYS A 12 -54.19 -32.34 9.68
CA CYS A 12 -54.50 -32.15 11.08
C CYS A 12 -53.42 -31.27 11.77
N PHE A 13 -53.81 -30.10 12.19
CA PHE A 13 -53.04 -29.27 13.10
C PHE A 13 -53.13 -29.87 14.53
N VAL A 14 -52.07 -30.55 15.01
CA VAL A 14 -51.93 -30.89 16.39
C VAL A 14 -51.30 -29.65 17.07
N LEU A 15 -52.15 -28.92 17.79
CA LEU A 15 -51.76 -27.82 18.65
C LEU A 15 -51.13 -28.37 19.92
N VAL A 16 -49.80 -28.46 19.98
CA VAL A 16 -49.10 -28.77 21.23
C VAL A 16 -48.92 -27.44 21.98
N LEU A 17 -49.77 -27.23 22.96
CA LEU A 17 -49.66 -26.14 23.94
C LEU A 17 -48.49 -26.46 24.88
N LEU A 18 -47.30 -26.00 24.57
CA LEU A 18 -46.20 -25.93 25.52
C LEU A 18 -46.45 -24.78 26.51
N LEU A 19 -46.96 -25.12 27.66
CA LEU A 19 -47.02 -24.24 28.80
C LEU A 19 -45.57 -23.96 29.27
N SER A 20 -44.97 -22.89 28.75
CA SER A 20 -43.72 -22.35 29.27
C SER A 20 -44.03 -21.71 30.62
N ILE A 21 -43.71 -22.42 31.66
CA ILE A 21 -43.65 -21.87 33.04
C ILE A 21 -42.48 -20.88 33.01
N ALA A 22 -42.78 -19.62 32.77
CA ALA A 22 -41.86 -18.52 32.99
C ALA A 22 -41.64 -18.44 34.53
N LEU A 23 -40.51 -19.00 34.99
CA LEU A 23 -39.97 -18.58 36.26
C LEU A 23 -39.66 -17.08 36.15
N PRO A 24 -40.19 -16.24 37.07
CA PRO A 24 -39.74 -14.88 37.13
C PRO A 24 -38.24 -14.92 37.51
N ALA A 25 -37.37 -14.54 36.60
CA ALA A 25 -36.04 -14.16 36.97
C ALA A 25 -36.21 -13.03 38.02
N GLN A 26 -35.93 -13.35 39.23
CA GLN A 26 -35.77 -12.34 40.29
C GLN A 26 -34.55 -11.51 39.87
N MET A 27 -34.81 -10.46 39.10
CA MET A 27 -33.91 -9.32 39.07
C MET A 27 -33.78 -8.88 40.54
N HIS A 28 -32.66 -9.20 41.12
CA HIS A 28 -32.23 -8.51 42.33
C HIS A 28 -32.06 -7.06 41.93
N GLN A 29 -33.16 -6.28 42.02
CA GLN A 29 -33.06 -4.84 42.16
C GLN A 29 -32.32 -4.62 43.49
N HIS A 30 -31.01 -4.46 43.38
CA HIS A 30 -30.28 -3.78 44.42
C HIS A 30 -30.89 -2.40 44.50
N SER A 31 -31.70 -2.13 45.52
CA SER A 31 -32.06 -0.77 45.89
C SER A 31 -30.80 0.06 45.91
N PRO A 32 -30.79 1.27 45.32
CA PRO A 32 -29.64 2.15 45.43
C PRO A 32 -29.36 2.31 46.94
N LYS A 33 -28.30 1.68 47.45
CA LYS A 33 -27.79 2.05 48.74
C LYS A 33 -27.39 3.52 48.59
N ASP A 34 -27.92 4.39 49.42
CA ASP A 34 -27.51 5.80 49.49
C ASP A 34 -26.01 5.82 49.83
N HIS A 35 -25.18 5.85 48.81
CA HIS A 35 -23.74 6.01 48.95
C HIS A 35 -23.43 7.47 49.27
N PRO A 36 -22.49 7.73 50.20
CA PRO A 36 -22.11 9.11 50.50
C PRO A 36 -21.62 9.81 49.22
N PRO A 37 -21.75 11.14 49.07
CA PRO A 37 -21.32 11.85 47.86
C PRO A 37 -19.89 11.61 47.47
N SER A 38 -19.00 11.29 48.39
CA SER A 38 -17.62 10.90 48.13
C SER A 38 -17.47 9.56 47.40
N ALA A 39 -18.44 8.64 47.58
CA ALA A 39 -18.43 7.33 46.93
C ALA A 39 -18.65 7.42 45.40
N HIS A 40 -19.18 8.53 44.89
CA HIS A 40 -19.36 8.76 43.45
C HIS A 40 -18.17 9.41 42.78
N LYS A 41 -17.11 9.79 43.51
CA LYS A 41 -15.89 10.32 42.92
C LYS A 41 -15.07 9.19 42.28
N LEU A 42 -14.70 9.38 41.04
CA LEU A 42 -13.88 8.43 40.29
C LEU A 42 -12.45 8.41 40.85
N VAL A 43 -12.03 7.32 41.44
CA VAL A 43 -10.69 7.17 42.03
C VAL A 43 -9.78 6.27 41.22
N SER A 44 -10.32 5.45 40.31
CA SER A 44 -9.54 4.56 39.48
C SER A 44 -10.30 4.27 38.19
N ILE A 45 -9.56 4.22 37.09
CA ILE A 45 -10.02 3.71 35.78
C ILE A 45 -9.06 2.63 35.33
N LYS A 46 -9.60 1.43 35.13
CA LYS A 46 -8.85 0.28 34.62
C LYS A 46 -9.43 -0.10 33.25
N VAL A 47 -8.55 -0.33 32.26
CA VAL A 47 -8.93 -0.78 30.92
C VAL A 47 -8.36 -2.16 30.68
N THR A 48 -9.18 -3.07 30.16
CA THR A 48 -8.82 -4.45 29.83
C THR A 48 -9.38 -4.85 28.46
N GLY A 49 -8.83 -5.90 27.86
CA GLY A 49 -9.36 -6.53 26.63
C GLY A 49 -8.77 -6.01 25.32
N THR A 50 -8.24 -4.78 25.26
CA THR A 50 -7.52 -4.30 24.08
C THR A 50 -6.11 -4.89 24.01
N LYS A 51 -5.68 -5.15 22.76
CA LYS A 51 -4.30 -5.52 22.42
C LYS A 51 -3.62 -4.45 21.56
N ARG A 52 -4.42 -3.58 20.96
CA ARG A 52 -3.98 -2.54 20.05
C ARG A 52 -3.59 -1.25 20.80
N TYR A 53 -4.41 -0.83 21.74
CA TYR A 53 -4.27 0.48 22.39
C TYR A 53 -3.63 0.37 23.77
N LYS A 54 -2.85 1.39 24.12
CA LYS A 54 -2.40 1.53 25.50
C LYS A 54 -3.59 1.90 26.40
N PRO A 55 -3.70 1.34 27.62
CA PRO A 55 -4.80 1.68 28.53
C PRO A 55 -5.00 3.19 28.73
N GLN A 56 -3.90 3.95 28.81
CA GLN A 56 -3.95 5.40 28.98
C GLN A 56 -4.60 6.12 27.77
N ASP A 57 -4.43 5.61 26.57
CA ASP A 57 -5.02 6.22 25.37
C ASP A 57 -6.53 6.00 25.35
N VAL A 58 -6.98 4.80 25.76
CA VAL A 58 -8.41 4.53 25.92
C VAL A 58 -9.00 5.40 27.03
N ILE A 59 -8.29 5.53 28.18
CA ILE A 59 -8.75 6.42 29.27
C ILE A 59 -8.85 7.87 28.78
N ARG A 60 -7.86 8.38 28.05
CA ARG A 60 -7.93 9.74 27.48
C ARG A 60 -9.12 9.91 26.55
N ALA A 61 -9.39 8.90 25.70
CA ALA A 61 -10.52 8.90 24.80
C ALA A 61 -11.88 8.96 25.50
N THR A 62 -11.98 8.49 26.76
CA THR A 62 -13.22 8.61 27.55
C THR A 62 -13.54 10.05 27.96
N GLY A 63 -12.53 10.94 28.02
CA GLY A 63 -12.66 12.27 28.60
C GLY A 63 -12.83 12.31 30.12
N LEU A 64 -12.88 11.14 30.78
CA LEU A 64 -13.05 11.06 32.23
C LEU A 64 -11.78 11.46 32.97
N GLN A 65 -11.95 12.16 34.11
CA GLN A 65 -10.86 12.58 34.98
C GLN A 65 -11.01 11.98 36.39
N LEU A 66 -9.88 11.59 36.98
CA LEU A 66 -9.89 11.16 38.38
C LEU A 66 -10.31 12.30 39.31
N GLY A 67 -11.13 11.99 40.28
CA GLY A 67 -11.68 12.95 41.25
C GLY A 67 -13.01 13.58 40.83
N GLN A 68 -13.44 13.44 39.58
CA GLN A 68 -14.78 13.90 39.15
C GLN A 68 -15.87 12.99 39.73
N VAL A 69 -17.07 13.54 39.92
CA VAL A 69 -18.26 12.77 40.20
C VAL A 69 -18.78 12.19 38.89
N VAL A 70 -19.01 10.88 38.85
CA VAL A 70 -19.46 10.16 37.66
C VAL A 70 -20.90 9.69 37.87
N HIS A 71 -21.77 10.07 36.93
CA HIS A 71 -23.16 9.63 36.84
C HIS A 71 -23.31 8.53 35.78
N LYS A 72 -24.45 7.87 35.78
CA LYS A 72 -24.72 6.79 34.81
C LYS A 72 -24.71 7.33 33.37
N GLU A 73 -25.22 8.52 33.18
CA GLU A 73 -25.28 9.23 31.89
C GLU A 73 -23.88 9.48 31.32
N ASP A 74 -22.91 9.85 32.16
CA ASP A 74 -21.51 10.06 31.75
C ASP A 74 -20.91 8.77 31.21
N LEU A 75 -21.24 7.62 31.81
CA LEU A 75 -20.74 6.32 31.37
C LEU A 75 -21.43 5.81 30.10
N GLU A 76 -22.73 6.11 29.94
CA GLU A 76 -23.46 5.83 28.68
C GLU A 76 -22.88 6.63 27.54
N ASP A 77 -22.53 7.91 27.78
CA ASP A 77 -21.83 8.76 26.80
C ASP A 77 -20.44 8.22 26.45
N VAL A 78 -19.67 7.76 27.42
CA VAL A 78 -18.36 7.11 27.17
C VAL A 78 -18.51 5.88 26.30
N VAL A 79 -19.45 4.99 26.63
CA VAL A 79 -19.69 3.77 25.84
C VAL A 79 -20.11 4.11 24.41
N ARG A 80 -21.01 5.09 24.27
CA ARG A 80 -21.46 5.58 22.98
C ARG A 80 -20.30 6.15 22.16
N PHE A 81 -19.53 7.08 22.72
CA PHE A 81 -18.40 7.73 22.04
C PHE A 81 -17.32 6.71 21.62
N LEU A 82 -16.92 5.82 22.53
CA LEU A 82 -15.95 4.78 22.18
C LEU A 82 -16.50 3.82 21.10
N GLY A 83 -17.80 3.49 21.15
CA GLY A 83 -18.46 2.65 20.13
C GLY A 83 -18.56 3.36 18.79
N GLU A 84 -18.96 4.60 18.76
CA GLU A 84 -19.05 5.43 17.55
C GLU A 84 -17.69 5.65 16.90
N SER A 85 -16.59 5.64 17.65
CA SER A 85 -15.24 5.72 17.09
C SER A 85 -14.95 4.61 16.06
N GLY A 86 -15.60 3.45 16.20
CA GLY A 86 -15.35 2.25 15.41
C GLY A 86 -14.11 1.45 15.85
N ALA A 87 -13.37 1.94 16.85
CA ALA A 87 -12.16 1.28 17.36
C ALA A 87 -12.45 -0.05 18.06
N PHE A 88 -13.66 -0.19 18.62
CA PHE A 88 -14.07 -1.35 19.39
C PHE A 88 -15.37 -1.95 18.87
N THR A 89 -15.48 -3.28 18.91
CA THR A 89 -16.71 -4.03 18.61
C THR A 89 -17.60 -4.21 19.81
N ASP A 90 -17.00 -4.32 20.98
CA ASP A 90 -17.72 -4.51 22.25
C ASP A 90 -17.09 -3.64 23.34
N ILE A 91 -17.94 -3.01 24.14
CA ILE A 91 -17.54 -2.17 25.25
C ILE A 91 -18.46 -2.46 26.42
N PHE A 92 -17.85 -2.88 27.52
CA PHE A 92 -18.53 -3.14 28.77
C PHE A 92 -17.87 -2.33 29.88
N TYR A 93 -18.65 -1.94 30.87
CA TYR A 93 -18.10 -1.32 32.07
C TYR A 93 -18.70 -1.96 33.36
N SER A 94 -17.91 -1.94 34.40
CA SER A 94 -18.34 -2.26 35.74
C SER A 94 -17.87 -1.20 36.73
N LEU A 95 -18.67 -0.98 37.76
CA LEU A 95 -18.38 -0.02 38.82
C LEU A 95 -18.28 -0.77 40.13
N GLU A 96 -17.23 -0.46 40.87
CA GLU A 96 -17.06 -0.87 42.26
C GLU A 96 -17.11 0.41 43.13
N PHE A 97 -18.07 0.46 44.06
CA PHE A 97 -18.23 1.57 44.97
C PHE A 97 -17.57 1.23 46.30
N ASP A 98 -16.65 2.08 46.73
CA ASP A 98 -15.95 1.94 48.02
C ASP A 98 -16.08 3.24 48.81
N THR A 99 -15.68 3.21 50.08
CA THR A 99 -15.65 4.42 50.93
C THR A 99 -14.75 5.52 50.36
N ASP A 100 -13.73 5.15 49.66
CA ASP A 100 -12.75 6.07 49.02
C ASP A 100 -13.20 6.64 47.69
N GLY A 101 -14.20 6.02 47.04
CA GLY A 101 -14.74 6.45 45.77
C GLY A 101 -15.17 5.32 44.85
N THR A 102 -15.40 5.66 43.60
CA THR A 102 -15.81 4.74 42.53
C THR A 102 -14.61 4.28 41.73
N LYS A 103 -14.47 2.97 41.56
CA LYS A 103 -13.53 2.36 40.63
C LYS A 103 -14.29 1.93 39.37
N LEU A 104 -13.83 2.40 38.20
CA LEU A 104 -14.37 2.03 36.90
C LEU A 104 -13.46 1.00 36.24
N GLU A 105 -14.01 -0.12 35.82
CA GLU A 105 -13.32 -1.06 34.93
C GLU A 105 -14.03 -1.05 33.55
N LEU A 106 -13.29 -0.73 32.51
CA LEU A 106 -13.71 -0.79 31.11
C LEU A 106 -13.12 -2.03 30.46
N THR A 107 -13.97 -2.90 29.92
CA THR A 107 -13.55 -4.06 29.12
C THR A 107 -13.94 -3.81 27.68
N VAL A 108 -12.95 -3.75 26.81
CA VAL A 108 -13.15 -3.44 25.38
C VAL A 108 -12.65 -4.58 24.51
N ARG A 109 -13.21 -4.70 23.31
CA ARG A 109 -12.72 -5.62 22.28
C ARG A 109 -12.40 -4.84 21.03
N ASP A 110 -11.15 -4.92 20.55
CA ASP A 110 -10.70 -4.21 19.36
C ASP A 110 -11.48 -4.63 18.11
N SER A 111 -11.76 -3.70 17.23
CA SER A 111 -12.27 -3.95 15.89
C SER A 111 -11.26 -4.77 15.07
N LYS A 112 -11.75 -5.51 14.08
CA LYS A 112 -10.92 -6.46 13.33
C LYS A 112 -10.19 -5.85 12.14
N LYS A 113 -10.73 -4.79 11.56
CA LYS A 113 -10.21 -4.21 10.33
C LYS A 113 -9.89 -2.74 10.52
N PHE A 114 -8.61 -2.43 10.39
CA PHE A 114 -8.06 -1.08 10.33
C PHE A 114 -7.37 -0.90 8.99
N VAL A 115 -7.27 0.35 8.55
CA VAL A 115 -6.59 0.74 7.32
C VAL A 115 -5.71 1.96 7.59
N PRO A 116 -4.59 2.11 6.88
CA PRO A 116 -3.68 3.22 7.07
C PRO A 116 -4.32 4.57 6.70
N VAL A 117 -3.83 5.62 7.34
CA VAL A 117 -4.12 7.01 7.04
C VAL A 117 -2.95 7.61 6.28
N ASN A 118 -3.24 8.19 5.12
CA ASN A 118 -2.30 9.00 4.36
C ASN A 118 -2.63 10.48 4.60
N LEU A 119 -1.63 11.25 5.02
CA LEU A 119 -1.72 12.71 5.13
C LEU A 119 -0.99 13.28 3.90
N ASP A 120 -1.71 13.90 2.98
CA ASP A 120 -1.12 14.33 1.71
C ASP A 120 -0.50 15.74 1.85
N ASN A 121 -1.14 16.75 1.41
CA ASN A 121 -0.59 18.11 1.21
C ASN A 121 -0.66 19.04 2.44
N LEU A 122 -0.52 18.51 3.64
CA LEU A 122 -0.55 19.26 4.91
C LEU A 122 0.81 19.94 5.19
N VAL A 123 1.27 20.75 4.26
CA VAL A 123 2.65 21.31 4.17
C VAL A 123 3.05 22.27 5.28
N TRP A 124 2.12 22.71 6.12
CA TRP A 124 2.38 23.62 7.26
C TRP A 124 2.96 22.91 8.47
N PHE A 125 2.92 21.58 8.48
CA PHE A 125 3.32 20.75 9.61
C PHE A 125 4.31 19.67 9.18
N SER A 126 5.23 19.33 10.04
CA SER A 126 6.01 18.11 9.87
C SER A 126 5.15 16.87 10.18
N ASN A 127 5.48 15.73 9.58
CA ASN A 127 4.76 14.47 9.81
C ASN A 127 4.71 14.08 11.30
N GLN A 128 5.82 14.29 12.03
CA GLN A 128 5.88 14.00 13.46
C GLN A 128 5.01 14.92 14.29
N GLU A 129 4.98 16.20 13.94
CA GLU A 129 4.12 17.18 14.61
C GLU A 129 2.65 16.87 14.39
N LEU A 130 2.24 16.61 13.12
CA LEU A 130 0.88 16.19 12.80
C LEU A 130 0.45 14.97 13.59
N PHE A 131 1.28 13.92 13.60
CA PHE A 131 0.97 12.71 14.35
C PHE A 131 0.76 13.01 15.84
N ASN A 132 1.66 13.78 16.45
CA ASN A 132 1.56 14.13 17.87
C ASN A 132 0.29 14.96 18.18
N LYS A 133 -0.01 15.96 17.33
CA LYS A 133 -1.20 16.81 17.49
C LYS A 133 -2.49 16.00 17.30
N LEU A 134 -2.54 15.15 16.28
CA LEU A 134 -3.66 14.24 16.04
C LEU A 134 -3.84 13.24 17.18
N HIS A 135 -2.79 12.62 17.67
CA HIS A 135 -2.88 11.69 18.81
C HIS A 135 -3.29 12.38 20.12
N ALA A 136 -2.99 13.67 20.27
CA ALA A 136 -3.46 14.46 21.40
C ALA A 136 -4.97 14.72 21.32
N SER A 137 -5.51 15.03 20.13
CA SER A 137 -6.94 15.33 19.88
C SER A 137 -7.78 14.07 19.72
N VAL A 138 -7.23 13.01 19.09
CA VAL A 138 -7.84 11.71 18.85
C VAL A 138 -6.97 10.61 19.46
N PRO A 139 -7.09 10.33 20.77
CA PRO A 139 -6.15 9.45 21.47
C PRO A 139 -6.08 8.02 20.95
N LEU A 140 -7.13 7.54 20.28
CA LEU A 140 -7.19 6.22 19.64
C LEU A 140 -6.57 6.18 18.24
N PHE A 141 -6.04 7.30 17.73
CA PHE A 141 -5.35 7.32 16.45
C PHE A 141 -3.89 6.89 16.63
N ASP A 142 -3.50 5.82 15.95
CA ASP A 142 -2.14 5.24 15.97
C ASP A 142 -1.49 5.16 14.57
N GLY A 143 -2.05 5.90 13.59
CA GLY A 143 -1.64 5.87 12.18
C GLY A 143 -2.60 5.10 11.29
N GLU A 144 -3.51 4.34 11.88
CA GLU A 144 -4.57 3.62 11.19
C GLU A 144 -5.95 4.00 11.76
N VAL A 145 -7.00 3.77 10.98
CA VAL A 145 -8.38 3.99 11.39
C VAL A 145 -9.23 2.76 11.10
N PRO A 146 -10.28 2.52 11.90
CA PRO A 146 -11.25 1.49 11.58
C PRO A 146 -11.99 1.84 10.29
N VAL A 147 -12.36 0.83 9.49
CA VAL A 147 -13.08 1.03 8.22
C VAL A 147 -14.51 1.54 8.40
N THR A 148 -15.03 1.52 9.61
CA THR A 148 -16.36 2.02 10.00
C THR A 148 -16.25 2.82 11.29
N GLY A 149 -17.19 3.74 11.51
CA GLY A 149 -17.23 4.61 12.69
C GLY A 149 -16.85 6.04 12.35
N GLN A 150 -16.70 6.85 13.39
CA GLN A 150 -16.53 8.31 13.29
C GLN A 150 -15.07 8.77 13.40
N MET A 151 -14.10 7.86 13.55
CA MET A 151 -12.69 8.26 13.75
C MET A 151 -12.15 9.05 12.56
N VAL A 152 -12.57 8.72 11.33
CA VAL A 152 -12.19 9.47 10.12
C VAL A 152 -12.66 10.92 10.22
N ASN A 153 -13.92 11.16 10.67
CA ASN A 153 -14.46 12.50 10.85
C ASN A 153 -13.74 13.23 12.00
N GLN A 154 -13.45 12.53 13.11
CA GLN A 154 -12.71 13.13 14.23
C GLN A 154 -11.30 13.59 13.80
N ILE A 155 -10.64 12.84 12.91
CA ILE A 155 -9.36 13.25 12.33
C ILE A 155 -9.52 14.43 11.39
N SER A 156 -10.57 14.45 10.53
CA SER A 156 -10.86 15.60 9.67
C SER A 156 -11.07 16.88 10.50
N ASP A 157 -11.88 16.79 11.55
CA ASP A 157 -12.17 17.92 12.45
C ASP A 157 -10.91 18.40 13.17
N ALA A 158 -10.08 17.46 13.65
CA ALA A 158 -8.82 17.79 14.31
C ALA A 158 -7.83 18.46 13.34
N LEU A 159 -7.72 17.96 12.11
CA LEU A 159 -6.88 18.57 11.07
C LEU A 159 -7.38 19.95 10.67
N GLN A 160 -8.71 20.12 10.52
CA GLN A 160 -9.29 21.42 10.22
C GLN A 160 -9.00 22.43 11.33
N ALA A 161 -9.15 22.04 12.59
CA ALA A 161 -8.82 22.91 13.73
C ALA A 161 -7.33 23.34 13.69
N LEU A 162 -6.42 22.45 13.29
CA LEU A 162 -4.99 22.81 13.13
C LEU A 162 -4.78 23.81 11.98
N LEU A 163 -5.49 23.67 10.85
CA LEU A 163 -5.41 24.64 9.76
C LEU A 163 -5.97 26.00 10.19
N ASP A 164 -7.06 26.01 10.96
CA ASP A 164 -7.68 27.24 11.47
C ASP A 164 -6.75 27.98 12.46
N GLU A 165 -6.03 27.24 13.31
CA GLU A 165 -4.98 27.80 14.20
C GLU A 165 -3.88 28.49 13.40
N GLU A 166 -3.41 27.88 12.29
CA GLU A 166 -2.42 28.44 11.38
C GLU A 166 -3.01 29.48 10.39
N LYS A 167 -4.31 29.74 10.46
CA LYS A 167 -5.03 30.67 9.57
C LYS A 167 -4.95 30.28 8.08
N VAL A 168 -4.92 29.00 7.80
CA VAL A 168 -4.93 28.46 6.45
C VAL A 168 -6.37 28.41 5.95
N ALA A 169 -6.64 29.04 4.80
CA ALA A 169 -8.00 29.15 4.23
C ALA A 169 -8.52 27.87 3.56
N GLY A 170 -7.76 26.78 3.55
CA GLY A 170 -8.14 25.51 2.94
C GLY A 170 -9.11 24.69 3.80
N GLN A 171 -9.73 23.70 3.18
CA GLN A 171 -10.61 22.74 3.87
C GLN A 171 -10.03 21.33 3.79
N VAL A 172 -10.15 20.59 4.90
CA VAL A 172 -9.73 19.19 4.95
C VAL A 172 -10.79 18.32 4.29
N ASP A 173 -10.38 17.53 3.30
CA ASP A 173 -11.19 16.50 2.66
C ASP A 173 -10.61 15.12 2.94
N ALA A 174 -11.48 14.16 3.28
CA ALA A 174 -11.12 12.78 3.56
C ALA A 174 -11.67 11.87 2.46
N ARG A 175 -10.78 11.16 1.76
CA ARG A 175 -11.13 10.25 0.67
C ARG A 175 -10.76 8.82 1.02
N ARG A 176 -11.66 7.90 0.70
CA ARG A 176 -11.35 6.47 0.76
C ARG A 176 -10.50 6.05 -0.43
N VAL A 177 -9.63 5.07 -0.22
CA VAL A 177 -8.80 4.49 -1.29
C VAL A 177 -8.98 2.96 -1.28
N PRO A 178 -9.30 2.33 -2.42
CA PRO A 178 -9.75 2.97 -3.67
C PRO A 178 -11.16 3.59 -3.52
N ASP A 179 -11.56 4.40 -4.48
CA ASP A 179 -12.88 5.06 -4.48
C ASP A 179 -14.02 4.03 -4.48
N ASP A 180 -13.84 2.90 -5.15
CA ASP A 180 -14.76 1.77 -5.21
C ASP A 180 -14.12 0.48 -4.67
N GLY A 181 -14.94 -0.40 -4.09
CA GLY A 181 -14.49 -1.70 -3.58
C GLY A 181 -14.13 -1.68 -2.09
N PRO A 182 -13.34 -2.65 -1.60
CA PRO A 182 -12.90 -2.70 -0.21
C PRO A 182 -11.98 -1.53 0.12
N ILE A 183 -12.22 -0.88 1.26
CA ILE A 183 -11.36 0.21 1.73
C ILE A 183 -9.99 -0.36 2.13
N GLU A 184 -8.93 0.23 1.58
CA GLU A 184 -7.53 -0.11 1.83
C GLU A 184 -6.79 1.00 2.59
N ALA A 185 -7.23 2.26 2.44
CA ALA A 185 -6.69 3.42 3.13
C ALA A 185 -7.71 4.56 3.17
N PHE A 186 -7.44 5.58 4.00
CA PHE A 186 -8.02 6.91 3.88
C PHE A 186 -6.92 7.93 3.62
N THR A 187 -7.18 8.87 2.72
CA THR A 187 -6.27 9.99 2.42
C THR A 187 -6.94 11.30 2.83
N PHE A 188 -6.25 12.07 3.65
CA PHE A 188 -6.65 13.41 4.05
C PHE A 188 -5.82 14.42 3.28
N ALA A 189 -6.47 15.38 2.67
CA ALA A 189 -5.83 16.45 1.91
C ALA A 189 -6.53 17.78 2.13
N VAL A 190 -5.79 18.86 1.97
CA VAL A 190 -6.35 20.24 1.95
C VAL A 190 -6.85 20.54 0.56
N THR A 191 -8.07 21.03 0.46
CA THR A 191 -8.72 21.48 -0.77
C THR A 191 -8.98 22.99 -0.73
N GLY A 192 -9.21 23.60 -1.90
CA GLY A 192 -9.39 25.04 -2.04
C GLY A 192 -8.09 25.85 -2.09
N LEU A 193 -6.93 25.17 -2.12
CA LEU A 193 -5.62 25.78 -2.27
C LEU A 193 -4.82 25.10 -3.38
N HIS A 194 -4.00 25.87 -4.09
CA HIS A 194 -3.03 25.40 -5.08
C HIS A 194 -1.63 25.45 -4.49
N ILE A 195 -1.13 24.30 -4.06
CA ILE A 195 0.19 24.16 -3.42
C ILE A 195 1.21 23.80 -4.49
N THR A 196 2.09 24.74 -4.81
CA THR A 196 3.05 24.59 -5.92
C THR A 196 4.49 24.53 -5.40
N ILE A 197 5.27 23.61 -5.94
CA ILE A 197 6.68 23.42 -5.59
C ILE A 197 7.51 24.53 -6.26
N ARG A 198 8.12 25.40 -5.47
CA ARG A 198 9.04 26.43 -5.93
C ARG A 198 10.44 25.88 -6.16
N ASN A 199 10.99 25.16 -5.17
CA ASN A 199 12.35 24.65 -5.19
C ASN A 199 12.42 23.27 -4.56
N ILE A 200 13.47 22.50 -4.94
CA ILE A 200 13.76 21.19 -4.38
C ILE A 200 15.21 21.14 -3.91
N GLU A 201 15.39 20.67 -2.69
CA GLU A 201 16.68 20.53 -2.03
C GLU A 201 16.89 19.10 -1.55
N PHE A 202 18.17 18.74 -1.36
CA PHE A 202 18.58 17.43 -0.88
C PHE A 202 19.50 17.59 0.32
N SER A 203 18.98 17.32 1.52
CA SER A 203 19.78 17.37 2.74
C SER A 203 20.51 16.05 2.96
N GLY A 204 21.78 16.10 3.34
CA GLY A 204 22.61 14.90 3.56
C GLY A 204 23.17 14.26 2.29
N ALA A 205 22.91 14.83 1.11
CA ALA A 205 23.54 14.41 -0.15
C ALA A 205 24.98 14.94 -0.24
N ASP A 206 25.88 14.12 -0.77
CA ASP A 206 27.24 14.56 -1.07
C ASP A 206 27.27 15.60 -2.20
N THR A 207 28.20 16.54 -2.12
CA THR A 207 28.37 17.59 -3.15
C THR A 207 28.57 17.06 -4.55
N ALA A 208 29.15 15.88 -4.71
CA ALA A 208 29.34 15.21 -5.99
C ALA A 208 28.01 14.69 -6.61
N ASP A 209 26.99 14.40 -5.78
CA ASP A 209 25.72 13.84 -6.20
C ASP A 209 24.65 14.90 -6.47
N LEU A 210 24.78 16.06 -5.79
CA LEU A 210 23.82 17.16 -5.89
C LEU A 210 23.51 17.60 -7.33
N PRO A 211 24.47 17.78 -8.25
CA PRO A 211 24.16 18.24 -9.62
C PRO A 211 23.22 17.28 -10.35
N LEU A 212 23.39 15.96 -10.14
CA LEU A 212 22.57 14.95 -10.80
C LEU A 212 21.17 14.88 -10.19
N LEU A 213 21.07 14.93 -8.86
CA LEU A 213 19.81 14.98 -8.15
C LEU A 213 18.99 16.22 -8.55
N VAL A 214 19.62 17.40 -8.54
CA VAL A 214 18.99 18.68 -8.92
C VAL A 214 18.54 18.65 -10.39
N ALA A 215 19.37 18.12 -11.30
CA ALA A 215 18.99 17.99 -12.70
C ALA A 215 17.75 17.09 -12.87
N THR A 216 17.68 16.00 -12.12
CA THR A 216 16.55 15.06 -12.11
C THR A 216 15.29 15.70 -11.52
N ALA A 217 15.45 16.53 -10.48
CA ALA A 217 14.35 17.18 -9.76
C ALA A 217 13.75 18.39 -10.51
N ARG A 218 14.43 18.98 -11.49
CA ARG A 218 13.97 20.20 -12.21
C ARG A 218 12.54 20.11 -12.74
N ARG A 219 12.11 18.92 -13.18
CA ARG A 219 10.75 18.70 -13.70
C ARG A 219 9.66 18.79 -12.64
N LEU A 220 10.00 18.83 -11.35
CA LEU A 220 9.05 19.00 -10.25
C LEU A 220 8.85 20.47 -9.87
N GLN A 221 9.69 21.39 -10.36
CA GLN A 221 9.51 22.83 -10.13
C GLN A 221 8.29 23.33 -10.90
N GLY A 222 7.45 24.10 -10.22
CA GLY A 222 6.18 24.59 -10.78
C GLY A 222 5.05 23.57 -10.83
N VAL A 223 5.27 22.34 -10.34
CA VAL A 223 4.26 21.28 -10.27
C VAL A 223 3.52 21.36 -8.92
N GLU A 224 2.29 20.91 -8.91
CA GLU A 224 1.50 20.79 -7.68
C GLU A 224 2.14 19.81 -6.70
N TYR A 225 2.13 20.16 -5.41
CA TYR A 225 2.63 19.29 -4.34
C TYR A 225 1.67 18.14 -4.08
N VAL A 226 2.10 16.93 -4.37
CA VAL A 226 1.36 15.69 -4.12
C VAL A 226 2.32 14.69 -3.49
N LEU A 227 2.18 14.44 -2.19
CA LEU A 227 3.13 13.64 -1.41
C LEU A 227 3.35 12.22 -1.98
N PRO A 228 2.31 11.44 -2.38
CA PRO A 228 2.53 10.13 -3.01
C PRO A 228 3.36 10.21 -4.29
N THR A 229 3.17 11.25 -5.10
CA THR A 229 3.95 11.48 -6.33
C THR A 229 5.41 11.77 -6.00
N LEU A 230 5.68 12.59 -4.98
CA LEU A 230 7.03 12.91 -4.54
C LEU A 230 7.76 11.69 -3.98
N ARG A 231 7.08 10.83 -3.20
CA ARG A 231 7.63 9.55 -2.72
C ARG A 231 7.97 8.63 -3.90
N ALA A 232 7.05 8.44 -4.84
CA ALA A 232 7.30 7.63 -6.03
C ALA A 232 8.46 8.17 -6.87
N MET A 233 8.64 9.49 -6.89
CA MET A 233 9.74 10.17 -7.56
C MET A 233 11.08 9.90 -6.86
N ALA A 234 11.11 9.93 -5.53
CA ALA A 234 12.28 9.59 -4.74
C ALA A 234 12.76 8.17 -5.05
N ASP A 235 11.86 7.20 -5.03
CA ASP A 235 12.18 5.80 -5.26
C ASP A 235 12.62 5.51 -6.70
N ARG A 236 11.92 6.09 -7.69
CA ARG A 236 12.14 5.75 -9.11
C ARG A 236 13.25 6.56 -9.75
N ASN A 237 13.56 7.74 -9.25
CA ASN A 237 14.46 8.68 -9.94
C ASN A 237 15.65 9.13 -9.10
N PHE A 238 15.52 9.33 -7.79
CA PHE A 238 16.63 9.80 -6.96
C PHE A 238 17.41 8.63 -6.37
N LEU A 239 16.72 7.61 -5.86
CA LEU A 239 17.37 6.43 -5.28
C LEU A 239 18.27 5.67 -6.26
N PRO A 240 17.91 5.49 -7.57
CA PRO A 240 18.80 4.88 -8.55
C PRO A 240 20.15 5.57 -8.71
N VAL A 241 20.24 6.89 -8.54
CA VAL A 241 21.49 7.65 -8.58
C VAL A 241 22.53 7.07 -7.60
N TYR A 242 22.07 6.67 -6.43
CA TYR A 242 22.91 6.05 -5.40
C TYR A 242 23.15 4.56 -5.66
N ARG A 243 22.13 3.83 -6.08
CA ARG A 243 22.22 2.38 -6.36
C ARG A 243 23.15 2.06 -7.53
N GLU A 244 23.19 2.91 -8.54
CA GLU A 244 24.15 2.80 -9.66
C GLU A 244 25.61 2.95 -9.18
N ARG A 245 25.83 3.70 -8.11
CA ARG A 245 27.14 3.94 -7.51
C ARG A 245 27.45 3.02 -6.33
N SER A 246 26.66 1.96 -6.17
CA SER A 246 26.89 0.93 -5.14
C SER A 246 26.55 1.32 -3.70
N TYR A 247 25.77 2.33 -3.50
CA TYR A 247 25.22 2.66 -2.19
C TYR A 247 23.95 1.81 -1.96
N LEU A 248 24.14 0.52 -1.67
CA LEU A 248 23.05 -0.46 -1.65
C LEU A 248 21.99 -0.18 -0.57
N LYS A 249 22.40 0.50 0.50
CA LYS A 249 21.54 0.88 1.63
C LYS A 249 21.13 2.35 1.59
N ALA A 250 21.37 3.04 0.47
CA ALA A 250 20.90 4.40 0.34
C ALA A 250 19.38 4.48 0.54
N ALA A 251 18.94 5.49 1.25
CA ALA A 251 17.55 5.79 1.50
C ALA A 251 17.28 7.28 1.24
N ILE A 252 16.13 7.55 0.67
CA ILE A 252 15.59 8.91 0.57
C ILE A 252 14.42 8.97 1.56
N GLY A 253 14.53 9.87 2.53
CA GLY A 253 13.47 10.08 3.52
C GLY A 253 12.24 10.76 2.91
N ASP A 254 11.16 10.82 3.69
CA ASP A 254 9.95 11.54 3.29
C ASP A 254 10.27 13.01 2.98
N PRO A 255 9.75 13.56 1.87
CA PRO A 255 9.93 14.95 1.54
C PRO A 255 9.33 15.85 2.62
N GLN A 256 10.08 16.87 2.99
CA GLN A 256 9.66 17.88 3.96
C GLN A 256 9.37 19.17 3.21
N ALA A 257 8.12 19.62 3.28
CA ALA A 257 7.71 20.89 2.69
C ALA A 257 7.94 22.04 3.67
N HIS A 258 8.31 23.18 3.15
CA HIS A 258 8.39 24.46 3.88
C HIS A 258 7.65 25.52 3.10
N VAL A 259 6.63 26.11 3.70
CA VAL A 259 5.84 27.18 3.09
C VAL A 259 6.69 28.45 2.99
N VAL A 260 6.78 28.99 1.78
CA VAL A 260 7.56 30.20 1.48
C VAL A 260 6.67 31.43 1.40
N SER A 261 5.53 31.30 0.71
CA SER A 261 4.51 32.36 0.62
C SER A 261 3.14 31.75 0.46
N THR A 262 2.14 32.51 0.91
CA THR A 262 0.73 32.24 0.67
C THR A 262 0.09 33.52 0.17
N GLU A 263 -0.44 33.49 -1.04
CA GLU A 263 -1.12 34.60 -1.69
C GLU A 263 -2.49 34.09 -2.19
N ASP A 264 -3.55 34.52 -1.54
CA ASP A 264 -4.92 34.03 -1.79
C ASP A 264 -4.99 32.48 -1.71
N GLU A 265 -5.36 31.83 -2.81
CA GLU A 265 -5.45 30.36 -2.92
C GLU A 265 -4.13 29.70 -3.34
N HIS A 266 -3.06 30.47 -3.56
CA HIS A 266 -1.77 29.97 -4.03
C HIS A 266 -0.76 29.90 -2.89
N VAL A 267 -0.19 28.70 -2.68
CA VAL A 267 0.84 28.43 -1.69
C VAL A 267 2.10 27.95 -2.40
N LEU A 268 3.21 28.64 -2.19
CA LEU A 268 4.52 28.20 -2.69
C LEU A 268 5.29 27.48 -1.61
N VAL A 269 5.84 26.33 -1.94
CA VAL A 269 6.64 25.52 -1.01
C VAL A 269 8.00 25.19 -1.58
N ASP A 270 9.00 25.17 -0.71
CA ASP A 270 10.27 24.50 -0.95
C ASP A 270 10.20 23.09 -0.37
N VAL A 271 10.73 22.11 -1.09
CA VAL A 271 10.69 20.70 -0.68
C VAL A 271 12.11 20.20 -0.47
N THR A 272 12.39 19.68 0.71
CA THR A 272 13.67 19.06 1.05
C THR A 272 13.52 17.55 1.15
N PHE A 273 14.32 16.80 0.38
CA PHE A 273 14.44 15.36 0.50
C PHE A 273 15.63 15.02 1.40
N PRO A 274 15.40 14.40 2.57
CA PRO A 274 16.48 13.86 3.39
C PRO A 274 17.13 12.66 2.68
N VAL A 275 18.43 12.75 2.45
CA VAL A 275 19.21 11.70 1.78
C VAL A 275 20.14 11.04 2.80
N HIS A 276 20.13 9.73 2.81
CA HIS A 276 21.01 8.88 3.60
C HIS A 276 21.76 7.94 2.66
N PRO A 277 22.93 8.33 2.14
CA PRO A 277 23.68 7.53 1.18
C PRO A 277 24.11 6.17 1.73
N GLY A 278 24.52 6.12 2.98
CA GLY A 278 25.16 4.95 3.59
C GLY A 278 26.57 4.72 3.03
N GLU A 279 27.05 3.47 3.11
CA GLU A 279 28.37 3.08 2.64
C GLU A 279 28.34 2.59 1.19
N GLN A 280 29.43 2.78 0.45
CA GLN A 280 29.61 2.26 -0.88
C GLN A 280 30.10 0.81 -0.84
N TYR A 281 29.36 -0.13 -1.40
CA TYR A 281 29.66 -1.55 -1.37
C TYR A 281 30.49 -2.00 -2.58
N LYS A 282 31.39 -2.97 -2.36
CA LYS A 282 32.10 -3.72 -3.39
C LYS A 282 31.59 -5.14 -3.46
N VAL A 283 31.64 -5.74 -4.63
CA VAL A 283 31.28 -7.15 -4.81
C VAL A 283 32.40 -8.02 -4.26
N SER A 284 32.11 -8.83 -3.24
CA SER A 284 33.06 -9.83 -2.70
C SER A 284 33.05 -11.14 -3.49
N GLY A 285 31.91 -11.53 -4.05
CA GLY A 285 31.74 -12.75 -4.81
C GLY A 285 30.46 -12.74 -5.64
N LEU A 286 30.44 -13.57 -6.70
CA LEU A 286 29.25 -13.82 -7.53
C LEU A 286 29.19 -15.29 -7.87
N GLU A 287 28.14 -15.96 -7.45
CA GLU A 287 27.86 -17.36 -7.73
C GLU A 287 26.57 -17.49 -8.57
N ILE A 288 26.55 -18.45 -9.51
CA ILE A 288 25.37 -18.80 -10.32
C ILE A 288 25.04 -20.26 -10.06
N ALA A 289 23.80 -20.53 -9.67
CA ALA A 289 23.32 -21.87 -9.34
C ALA A 289 21.98 -22.17 -10.05
N GLY A 290 21.76 -23.47 -10.33
CA GLY A 290 20.51 -23.99 -10.91
C GLY A 290 20.43 -23.98 -12.43
N CYS A 291 21.44 -23.46 -13.14
CA CYS A 291 21.54 -23.52 -14.60
C CYS A 291 21.98 -24.93 -15.05
N LYS A 292 21.23 -25.52 -15.99
CA LYS A 292 21.49 -26.81 -16.61
C LYS A 292 21.48 -26.71 -18.14
N ALA A 293 20.48 -26.04 -18.68
CA ALA A 293 20.27 -25.87 -20.11
C ALA A 293 21.22 -24.84 -20.73
N VAL A 294 21.68 -23.89 -19.92
CA VAL A 294 22.64 -22.88 -20.35
C VAL A 294 23.91 -23.01 -19.51
N PRO A 295 25.10 -23.15 -20.12
CA PRO A 295 26.35 -23.21 -19.38
C PRO A 295 26.57 -21.96 -18.51
N ALA A 296 27.05 -22.17 -17.28
CA ALA A 296 27.29 -21.07 -16.34
C ALA A 296 28.25 -19.99 -16.88
N ASP A 297 29.25 -20.43 -17.71
CA ASP A 297 30.18 -19.46 -18.31
C ASP A 297 29.50 -18.54 -19.35
N THR A 298 28.51 -19.06 -20.08
CA THR A 298 27.69 -18.25 -20.99
C THR A 298 26.91 -17.19 -20.19
N LEU A 299 26.32 -17.58 -19.06
CA LEU A 299 25.61 -16.68 -18.18
C LEU A 299 26.55 -15.65 -17.54
N ARG A 300 27.74 -16.05 -17.10
CA ARG A 300 28.78 -15.15 -16.60
C ARG A 300 29.18 -14.10 -17.62
N GLY A 301 29.13 -14.43 -18.90
CA GLY A 301 29.39 -13.49 -19.99
C GLY A 301 28.39 -12.35 -20.10
N LEU A 302 27.17 -12.54 -19.61
CA LEU A 302 26.11 -11.53 -19.57
C LEU A 302 26.17 -10.65 -18.31
N ILE A 303 26.88 -11.11 -17.28
CA ILE A 303 26.96 -10.38 -16.00
C ILE A 303 28.15 -9.41 -16.04
N HIS A 304 27.85 -8.12 -16.01
CA HIS A 304 28.86 -7.04 -16.02
C HIS A 304 29.39 -6.74 -14.60
N VAL A 305 28.58 -7.03 -13.58
CA VAL A 305 28.97 -6.88 -12.18
C VAL A 305 29.97 -7.98 -11.80
N LYS A 306 31.18 -7.61 -11.36
CA LYS A 306 32.29 -8.56 -11.11
C LYS A 306 32.86 -8.41 -9.70
N ALA A 307 33.37 -9.51 -9.16
CA ALA A 307 34.09 -9.50 -7.88
C ALA A 307 35.24 -8.47 -7.88
N GLY A 308 35.38 -7.73 -6.78
CA GLY A 308 36.30 -6.61 -6.62
C GLY A 308 35.81 -5.28 -7.20
N GLY A 309 34.80 -5.30 -8.05
CA GLY A 309 34.16 -4.09 -8.60
C GLY A 309 33.13 -3.49 -7.68
N ILE A 310 32.56 -2.37 -8.10
CA ILE A 310 31.47 -1.72 -7.40
C ILE A 310 30.19 -2.56 -7.53
N ALA A 311 29.37 -2.58 -6.47
CA ALA A 311 28.13 -3.36 -6.41
C ALA A 311 26.97 -2.56 -7.06
N ASN A 312 27.05 -2.30 -8.36
CA ASN A 312 26.05 -1.57 -9.11
C ASN A 312 24.76 -2.39 -9.23
N ALA A 313 23.76 -2.10 -8.39
CA ALA A 313 22.52 -2.84 -8.33
C ALA A 313 21.67 -2.67 -9.61
N ILE A 314 21.70 -1.49 -10.21
CA ILE A 314 20.96 -1.21 -11.45
C ILE A 314 21.56 -1.99 -12.63
N GLN A 315 22.90 -2.06 -12.70
CA GLN A 315 23.56 -2.88 -13.71
C GLN A 315 23.26 -4.36 -13.51
N LEU A 316 23.29 -4.84 -12.26
CA LEU A 316 22.96 -6.23 -11.95
C LEU A 316 21.54 -6.59 -12.39
N GLU A 317 20.57 -5.72 -12.19
CA GLU A 317 19.19 -5.95 -12.63
C GLU A 317 19.08 -6.06 -14.16
N LYS A 318 19.78 -5.20 -14.90
CA LYS A 318 19.89 -5.30 -16.37
C LYS A 318 20.55 -6.63 -16.79
N ASP A 319 21.57 -7.04 -16.07
CA ASP A 319 22.27 -8.30 -16.34
C ASP A 319 21.33 -9.51 -16.11
N LEU A 320 20.54 -9.50 -15.03
CA LEU A 320 19.57 -10.56 -14.75
C LEU A 320 18.46 -10.60 -15.82
N GLU A 321 18.03 -9.44 -16.31
CA GLU A 321 17.07 -9.36 -17.40
C GLU A 321 17.65 -9.95 -18.71
N ALA A 322 18.91 -9.66 -19.03
CA ALA A 322 19.57 -10.27 -20.17
C ALA A 322 19.67 -11.81 -20.03
N VAL A 323 19.86 -12.33 -18.80
CA VAL A 323 19.80 -13.76 -18.51
C VAL A 323 18.41 -14.32 -18.78
N ARG A 324 17.33 -13.66 -18.29
CA ARG A 324 15.94 -14.10 -18.56
C ARG A 324 15.64 -14.13 -20.07
N GLN A 325 16.05 -13.09 -20.78
CA GLN A 325 15.88 -13.00 -22.23
C GLN A 325 16.60 -14.15 -22.95
N LEU A 326 17.83 -14.48 -22.55
CA LEU A 326 18.55 -15.62 -23.12
C LEU A 326 17.80 -16.95 -22.90
N TYR A 327 17.21 -17.16 -21.72
CA TYR A 327 16.36 -18.33 -21.47
C TYR A 327 15.10 -18.31 -22.33
N GLY A 328 14.44 -17.17 -22.46
CA GLY A 328 13.26 -16.99 -23.28
C GLY A 328 13.50 -17.31 -24.77
N THR A 329 14.68 -16.96 -25.33
CA THR A 329 15.04 -17.32 -26.71
C THR A 329 15.24 -18.83 -26.93
N ARG A 330 15.31 -19.61 -25.86
CA ARG A 330 15.49 -21.06 -25.88
C ARG A 330 14.24 -21.82 -25.42
N GLY A 331 13.12 -21.14 -25.34
CA GLY A 331 11.82 -21.71 -24.98
C GLY A 331 11.55 -21.77 -23.47
N TYR A 332 12.47 -21.34 -22.62
CA TYR A 332 12.26 -21.32 -21.18
C TYR A 332 11.55 -20.03 -20.74
N VAL A 333 10.33 -19.83 -21.21
CA VAL A 333 9.55 -18.58 -20.95
C VAL A 333 9.15 -18.39 -19.49
N ALA A 334 9.11 -19.48 -18.72
CA ALA A 334 8.82 -19.46 -17.29
C ALA A 334 10.08 -19.49 -16.42
N ALA A 335 11.26 -19.24 -17.01
CA ALA A 335 12.51 -19.24 -16.24
C ALA A 335 12.49 -18.14 -15.18
N ASP A 336 12.70 -18.53 -13.93
CA ASP A 336 12.80 -17.61 -12.79
C ASP A 336 14.28 -17.40 -12.44
N VAL A 337 14.70 -16.14 -12.49
CA VAL A 337 16.07 -15.70 -12.19
C VAL A 337 16.03 -14.74 -11.03
N ARG A 338 16.51 -15.16 -9.87
CA ARG A 338 16.53 -14.37 -8.63
C ARG A 338 17.94 -14.17 -8.13
N VAL A 339 18.20 -13.05 -7.50
CA VAL A 339 19.44 -12.78 -6.80
C VAL A 339 19.21 -12.73 -5.29
N GLU A 340 20.04 -13.44 -4.56
CA GLU A 340 20.19 -13.31 -3.11
C GLU A 340 21.42 -12.46 -2.84
N SER A 341 21.24 -11.34 -2.15
CA SER A 341 22.32 -10.44 -1.74
C SER A 341 22.69 -10.71 -0.30
N ARG A 342 23.99 -10.89 -0.01
CA ARG A 342 24.52 -11.08 1.34
C ARG A 342 25.50 -9.97 1.66
N PRO A 343 25.02 -8.82 2.18
CA PRO A 343 25.89 -7.71 2.54
C PRO A 343 26.67 -8.00 3.83
N ASP A 344 27.93 -7.60 3.85
CA ASP A 344 28.78 -7.52 5.05
C ASP A 344 29.02 -6.03 5.37
N ASP A 345 28.32 -5.51 6.37
CA ASP A 345 28.41 -4.11 6.76
C ASP A 345 29.72 -3.76 7.47
N SER A 346 30.39 -4.76 8.03
CA SER A 346 31.67 -4.56 8.70
C SER A 346 32.81 -4.25 7.72
N ARG A 347 32.63 -4.68 6.46
CA ARG A 347 33.58 -4.48 5.36
C ARG A 347 32.84 -4.08 4.11
N PRO A 348 32.13 -2.99 3.98
CA PRO A 348 31.14 -2.68 2.95
C PRO A 348 31.29 -3.51 1.65
N THR A 349 30.91 -4.79 1.73
CA THR A 349 30.97 -5.74 0.60
C THR A 349 29.66 -6.50 0.48
N VAL A 350 29.37 -7.03 -0.69
CA VAL A 350 28.22 -7.88 -0.95
C VAL A 350 28.60 -9.10 -1.77
N GLU A 351 28.13 -10.26 -1.36
CA GLU A 351 28.15 -11.49 -2.15
C GLU A 351 26.80 -11.67 -2.82
N TYR A 352 26.81 -11.99 -4.12
CA TYR A 352 25.62 -12.27 -4.89
C TYR A 352 25.52 -13.76 -5.23
N LEU A 353 24.38 -14.37 -4.92
CA LEU A 353 24.02 -15.70 -5.38
C LEU A 353 22.84 -15.60 -6.34
N ILE A 354 23.08 -15.81 -7.63
CA ILE A 354 22.06 -15.85 -8.67
C ILE A 354 21.50 -17.27 -8.74
N ARG A 355 20.23 -17.42 -8.37
CA ARG A 355 19.49 -18.68 -8.45
C ARG A 355 18.62 -18.70 -9.69
N ILE A 356 18.73 -19.77 -10.45
CA ILE A 356 17.96 -19.97 -11.68
C ILE A 356 17.10 -21.22 -11.53
N SER A 357 15.82 -21.06 -11.80
CA SER A 357 14.87 -22.15 -11.96
C SER A 357 14.39 -22.11 -13.41
N GLU A 358 14.94 -22.99 -14.24
CA GLU A 358 14.77 -22.93 -15.70
C GLU A 358 13.32 -23.22 -16.12
N GLY A 359 12.63 -24.11 -15.41
CA GLY A 359 11.31 -24.59 -15.80
C GLY A 359 11.35 -25.53 -17.01
N ASP A 360 10.23 -25.63 -17.70
CA ASP A 360 10.05 -26.46 -18.89
C ASP A 360 10.28 -25.67 -20.19
N VAL A 361 10.57 -26.38 -21.27
CA VAL A 361 10.67 -25.79 -22.62
C VAL A 361 9.29 -25.66 -23.23
N TYR A 362 8.93 -24.45 -23.62
CA TYR A 362 7.70 -24.14 -24.33
C TYR A 362 7.92 -24.11 -25.84
N ARG A 363 6.87 -24.41 -26.56
CA ARG A 363 6.86 -24.45 -28.02
C ARG A 363 5.87 -23.44 -28.57
N MET A 364 6.08 -23.01 -29.81
CA MET A 364 5.11 -22.18 -30.52
C MET A 364 3.78 -22.92 -30.66
N GLY A 365 2.71 -22.29 -30.24
CA GLY A 365 1.33 -22.64 -30.49
C GLY A 365 0.79 -21.98 -31.74
N ASP A 366 -0.34 -21.30 -31.63
CA ASP A 366 -0.99 -20.63 -32.76
C ASP A 366 -0.53 -19.16 -32.92
N LEU A 367 -0.47 -18.70 -34.17
CA LEU A 367 -0.33 -17.29 -34.50
C LEU A 367 -1.69 -16.72 -34.90
N LYS A 368 -2.02 -15.52 -34.40
CA LYS A 368 -3.16 -14.73 -34.82
C LYS A 368 -2.75 -13.31 -35.14
N ILE A 369 -3.06 -12.82 -36.34
CA ILE A 369 -2.81 -11.44 -36.77
C ILE A 369 -4.15 -10.72 -36.95
N HIS A 370 -4.28 -9.55 -36.34
CA HIS A 370 -5.51 -8.75 -36.35
C HIS A 370 -5.26 -7.31 -36.79
N GLY A 371 -6.31 -6.65 -37.31
CA GLY A 371 -6.30 -5.22 -37.58
C GLY A 371 -5.88 -4.84 -39.02
N LEU A 372 -5.46 -5.80 -39.84
CA LEU A 372 -5.08 -5.60 -41.23
C LEU A 372 -6.14 -6.20 -42.18
N ASP A 373 -6.06 -5.79 -43.44
CA ASP A 373 -6.85 -6.44 -44.51
C ASP A 373 -6.35 -7.88 -44.73
N SER A 374 -7.17 -8.69 -45.43
CA SER A 374 -6.90 -10.12 -45.65
C SER A 374 -5.63 -10.39 -46.46
N LYS A 375 -5.25 -9.47 -47.35
CA LYS A 375 -4.03 -9.62 -48.18
C LYS A 375 -2.77 -9.35 -47.36
N ALA A 376 -2.76 -8.29 -46.54
CA ALA A 376 -1.66 -7.96 -45.66
C ALA A 376 -1.52 -9.02 -44.57
N THR A 377 -2.63 -9.49 -43.98
CA THR A 377 -2.65 -10.57 -43.00
C THR A 377 -2.00 -11.84 -43.56
N ALA A 378 -2.48 -12.35 -44.70
CA ALA A 378 -1.94 -13.57 -45.30
C ALA A 378 -0.46 -13.46 -45.67
N ARG A 379 0.00 -12.27 -46.07
CA ARG A 379 1.41 -12.02 -46.30
C ARG A 379 2.24 -12.12 -45.01
N LEU A 380 1.84 -11.43 -43.96
CA LEU A 380 2.56 -11.46 -42.67
C LEU A 380 2.53 -12.85 -42.02
N GLU A 381 1.42 -13.61 -42.17
CA GLU A 381 1.37 -15.00 -41.76
C GLU A 381 2.35 -15.89 -42.52
N SER A 382 2.55 -15.61 -43.82
CA SER A 382 3.56 -16.31 -44.64
C SER A 382 4.99 -15.94 -44.23
N ASP A 383 5.22 -14.71 -43.83
CA ASP A 383 6.54 -14.20 -43.41
C ASP A 383 6.92 -14.62 -41.99
N TRP A 384 5.92 -15.08 -41.20
CA TRP A 384 6.14 -15.64 -39.88
C TRP A 384 6.81 -17.03 -39.98
N THR A 385 8.04 -17.12 -39.52
CA THR A 385 8.87 -18.35 -39.69
C THR A 385 8.81 -19.32 -38.53
N LEU A 386 8.43 -18.87 -37.32
CA LEU A 386 8.30 -19.70 -36.14
C LEU A 386 7.03 -20.56 -36.21
N ARG A 387 7.16 -21.83 -36.53
CA ARG A 387 6.01 -22.73 -36.78
C ARG A 387 5.47 -23.36 -35.51
N PRO A 388 4.16 -23.70 -35.46
CA PRO A 388 3.62 -24.51 -34.36
C PRO A 388 4.47 -25.76 -34.08
N GLY A 389 4.84 -25.95 -32.80
CA GLY A 389 5.71 -27.05 -32.36
C GLY A 389 7.22 -26.74 -32.36
N ASP A 390 7.67 -25.65 -32.98
CA ASP A 390 9.06 -25.19 -32.84
C ASP A 390 9.33 -24.74 -31.39
N VAL A 391 10.59 -24.81 -30.96
CA VAL A 391 10.97 -24.19 -29.67
C VAL A 391 10.66 -22.70 -29.71
N TYR A 392 9.91 -22.23 -28.74
CA TYR A 392 9.49 -20.82 -28.71
C TYR A 392 10.68 -19.90 -28.47
N ASP A 393 10.80 -18.87 -29.27
CA ASP A 393 11.77 -17.78 -29.11
C ASP A 393 11.01 -16.50 -28.72
N SER A 394 11.05 -16.12 -27.43
CA SER A 394 10.34 -14.96 -26.90
C SER A 394 10.79 -13.62 -27.51
N SER A 395 11.95 -13.57 -28.15
CA SER A 395 12.42 -12.37 -28.84
C SER A 395 11.89 -12.25 -30.27
N TYR A 396 11.37 -13.36 -30.83
CA TYR A 396 10.96 -13.42 -32.22
C TYR A 396 9.77 -12.53 -32.56
N PRO A 397 8.69 -12.47 -31.74
CA PRO A 397 7.55 -11.62 -32.06
C PRO A 397 7.91 -10.13 -32.16
N GLY A 398 8.77 -9.63 -31.28
CA GLY A 398 9.27 -8.26 -31.34
C GLY A 398 10.05 -7.95 -32.62
N ARG A 399 11.00 -8.85 -32.97
CA ARG A 399 11.77 -8.72 -34.23
C ARG A 399 10.88 -8.80 -35.46
N PHE A 400 9.88 -9.65 -35.45
CA PHE A 400 8.90 -9.76 -36.53
C PHE A 400 8.12 -8.46 -36.72
N VAL A 401 7.64 -7.87 -35.64
CA VAL A 401 6.93 -6.57 -35.71
C VAL A 401 7.83 -5.46 -36.25
N GLU A 402 9.08 -5.37 -35.79
CA GLU A 402 10.05 -4.40 -36.33
C GLU A 402 10.29 -4.58 -37.84
N GLN A 403 10.31 -5.81 -38.32
CA GLN A 403 10.43 -6.10 -39.75
C GLN A 403 9.13 -5.71 -40.50
N ALA A 404 7.97 -6.06 -39.93
CA ALA A 404 6.67 -5.75 -40.52
C ALA A 404 6.46 -4.22 -40.73
N TYR A 405 6.94 -3.39 -39.80
CA TYR A 405 6.88 -1.92 -39.95
C TYR A 405 7.57 -1.40 -41.24
N LYS A 406 8.64 -2.06 -41.65
CA LYS A 406 9.34 -1.63 -42.91
C LYS A 406 8.51 -1.88 -44.16
N GLU A 407 7.53 -2.80 -44.05
CA GLU A 407 6.74 -3.23 -45.20
C GLU A 407 5.35 -2.60 -45.25
N ILE A 408 4.67 -2.53 -44.10
CA ILE A 408 3.28 -2.08 -44.02
C ILE A 408 3.13 -0.64 -43.52
N GLY A 409 4.25 0.01 -43.14
CA GLY A 409 4.23 1.37 -42.61
C GLY A 409 4.02 1.44 -41.11
N ASP A 410 3.75 2.65 -40.61
CA ASP A 410 3.74 2.98 -39.21
C ASP A 410 2.36 2.74 -38.60
N TRP A 411 2.18 1.62 -37.93
CA TRP A 411 0.98 1.21 -37.19
C TRP A 411 1.24 1.23 -35.68
N ASN A 412 0.18 1.41 -34.91
CA ASN A 412 0.25 1.13 -33.47
C ASN A 412 0.11 -0.38 -33.29
N THR A 413 1.15 -1.07 -32.81
CA THR A 413 1.18 -2.54 -32.77
C THR A 413 1.31 -3.02 -31.35
N SER A 414 0.53 -4.02 -30.99
CA SER A 414 0.64 -4.75 -29.74
C SER A 414 0.85 -6.25 -30.01
N VAL A 415 1.71 -6.86 -29.19
CA VAL A 415 1.93 -8.31 -29.16
C VAL A 415 1.39 -8.83 -27.84
N HIS A 416 0.58 -9.85 -27.91
CA HIS A 416 0.07 -10.56 -26.75
C HIS A 416 0.47 -12.03 -26.83
N GLU A 417 1.16 -12.50 -25.82
CA GLU A 417 1.58 -13.88 -25.66
C GLU A 417 0.68 -14.56 -24.63
N SER A 418 0.10 -15.70 -24.97
CA SER A 418 -0.72 -16.52 -24.08
C SER A 418 -0.02 -17.86 -23.83
N VAL A 419 0.35 -18.11 -22.59
CA VAL A 419 1.07 -19.31 -22.19
C VAL A 419 0.09 -20.37 -21.73
N ASP A 420 0.12 -21.56 -22.37
CA ASP A 420 -0.55 -22.76 -21.89
C ASP A 420 0.45 -23.64 -21.13
N GLU A 421 0.32 -23.65 -19.81
CA GLU A 421 1.20 -24.45 -18.94
C GLU A 421 0.98 -25.96 -19.09
N LYS A 422 -0.22 -26.39 -19.46
CA LYS A 422 -0.58 -27.80 -19.59
C LYS A 422 0.05 -28.41 -20.84
N ASP A 423 -0.12 -27.72 -21.97
CA ASP A 423 0.38 -28.20 -23.26
C ASP A 423 1.78 -27.67 -23.57
N ARG A 424 2.30 -26.76 -22.68
CA ARG A 424 3.61 -26.12 -22.82
C ARG A 424 3.77 -25.40 -24.16
N THR A 425 2.74 -24.64 -24.53
CA THR A 425 2.74 -23.85 -25.75
C THR A 425 2.58 -22.36 -25.45
N VAL A 426 3.00 -21.54 -26.39
CA VAL A 426 2.79 -20.10 -26.39
C VAL A 426 2.05 -19.70 -27.65
N ASP A 427 0.84 -19.22 -27.52
CA ASP A 427 0.10 -18.61 -28.61
C ASP A 427 0.43 -17.12 -28.71
N VAL A 428 0.62 -16.64 -29.93
CA VAL A 428 0.95 -15.24 -30.18
C VAL A 428 -0.15 -14.54 -30.97
N ALA A 429 -0.66 -13.44 -30.44
CA ALA A 429 -1.55 -12.55 -31.14
C ALA A 429 -0.85 -11.20 -31.41
N VAL A 430 -0.73 -10.84 -32.68
CA VAL A 430 -0.19 -9.55 -33.12
C VAL A 430 -1.35 -8.70 -33.62
N ARG A 431 -1.54 -7.52 -33.03
CA ARG A 431 -2.60 -6.61 -33.40
C ARG A 431 -2.01 -5.31 -33.94
N PHE A 432 -2.51 -4.89 -35.09
CA PHE A 432 -2.18 -3.65 -35.75
C PHE A 432 -3.38 -2.70 -35.69
N ASP A 433 -3.24 -1.57 -35.03
CA ASP A 433 -4.28 -0.53 -34.94
C ASP A 433 -3.82 0.71 -35.75
N PRO A 434 -4.69 1.35 -36.56
CA PRO A 434 -4.32 2.58 -37.27
C PRO A 434 -3.97 3.65 -36.22
N ARG A 435 -2.94 4.44 -36.51
CA ARG A 435 -2.66 5.63 -35.71
C ARG A 435 -3.78 6.65 -35.86
N PRO A 436 -4.24 7.29 -34.77
CA PRO A 436 -5.30 8.30 -34.83
C PRO A 436 -4.89 9.55 -35.64
#